data_e72f5081d94e8fe79e7ce5bf2017c729
#
_entry.id   e72f5081d94e8fe79e7ce5bf2017c729
#
_cell.length_a   1.000
_cell.length_b   1.000
_cell.length_c   1.000
_cell.angle_alpha   90.00
_cell.angle_beta   90.00
_cell.angle_gamma   90.00
#
_symmetry.space_group_name_H-M   'P 1'
#
loop_
_entity.id
_entity.type
_entity.pdbx_description
1 polymer ?
#
loop_
_entity_poly.entity_id
_entity_poly.type
_entity_poly.pdbx_seq_one_letter_code
_entity_poly.pdbx_strand_id
1 'polypeptide(L)'
;WSEIPHVTQHDEADITEMEKFRKSLRDLYTGEKLSITPLPFIIRAVVKALKDYPNFNSSLDLKKEKLIYKKYFHIGIAMDTPHGLMVPKIRDADKKDITELGKEIKKIAKLCKDLKIDKKEFFGGSMTISSLGSIGGSFFTPIINQPEVAILGIGKAETRQVFIDGKYENRIMLPLSLSYDHRVIDGAEGARFC
;
A
#
# COMPACT_ATOMS: atom_id res chain seq x y z
N TRP A 1 4.75 -9.76 16.14
CA TRP A 1 3.76 -10.85 16.17
C TRP A 1 3.34 -11.19 17.60
N SER A 2 4.27 -11.35 18.51
CA SER A 2 3.98 -11.68 19.91
C SER A 2 3.27 -10.55 20.68
N GLU A 3 3.36 -9.32 20.24
CA GLU A 3 2.80 -8.14 20.91
C GLU A 3 1.49 -7.66 20.29
N ILE A 4 1.26 -7.98 19.02
CA ILE A 4 0.08 -7.54 18.27
C ILE A 4 -0.74 -8.78 17.88
N PRO A 5 -2.01 -8.88 18.31
CA PRO A 5 -2.90 -9.93 17.83
C PRO A 5 -3.30 -9.63 16.37
N HIS A 6 -2.53 -10.18 15.43
CA HIS A 6 -2.74 -10.03 14.01
C HIS A 6 -3.96 -10.84 13.53
N VAL A 7 -4.77 -10.19 12.72
CA VAL A 7 -5.70 -10.87 11.82
C VAL A 7 -5.35 -10.48 10.40
N THR A 8 -5.39 -11.43 9.46
CA THR A 8 -5.16 -11.15 8.04
C THR A 8 -6.41 -11.54 7.26
N GLN A 9 -6.91 -10.60 6.48
CA GLN A 9 -7.97 -10.82 5.50
C GLN A 9 -7.39 -10.79 4.10
N HIS A 10 -7.89 -11.66 3.24
CA HIS A 10 -7.51 -11.73 1.83
C HIS A 10 -8.70 -11.34 0.97
N ASP A 11 -8.43 -10.55 -0.04
CA ASP A 11 -9.41 -10.12 -1.03
C ASP A 11 -8.73 -9.90 -2.39
N GLU A 12 -9.49 -9.58 -3.41
CA GLU A 12 -8.98 -9.34 -4.75
C GLU A 12 -9.65 -8.11 -5.36
N ALA A 13 -8.85 -7.25 -5.96
CA ALA A 13 -9.34 -6.08 -6.69
C ALA A 13 -9.23 -6.29 -8.20
N ASP A 14 -10.31 -6.01 -8.94
CA ASP A 14 -10.26 -5.89 -10.40
C ASP A 14 -9.61 -4.55 -10.78
N ILE A 15 -8.39 -4.61 -11.27
CA ILE A 15 -7.60 -3.43 -11.68
C ILE A 15 -7.56 -3.25 -13.20
N THR A 16 -8.42 -3.91 -13.96
CA THR A 16 -8.41 -3.90 -15.42
C THR A 16 -8.48 -2.47 -15.99
N GLU A 17 -9.43 -1.67 -15.53
CA GLU A 17 -9.60 -0.30 -16.01
C GLU A 17 -8.46 0.61 -15.53
N MET A 18 -7.99 0.44 -14.30
CA MET A 18 -6.83 1.16 -13.79
C MET A 18 -5.58 0.88 -14.63
N GLU A 19 -5.35 -0.38 -15.02
CA GLU A 19 -4.22 -0.77 -15.87
C GLU A 19 -4.34 -0.24 -17.29
N LYS A 20 -5.54 -0.20 -17.88
CA LYS A 20 -5.79 0.47 -19.17
C LYS A 20 -5.45 1.96 -19.07
N PHE A 21 -5.96 2.63 -18.05
CA PHE A 21 -5.68 4.04 -17.81
C PHE A 21 -4.18 4.30 -17.60
N ARG A 22 -3.53 3.54 -16.72
CA ARG A 22 -2.09 3.66 -16.47
C ARG A 22 -1.26 3.53 -17.75
N LYS A 23 -1.61 2.56 -18.60
CA LYS A 23 -0.91 2.32 -19.89
C LYS A 23 -1.17 3.42 -20.92
N SER A 24 -2.27 4.18 -20.79
CA SER A 24 -2.60 5.30 -21.68
C SER A 24 -1.91 6.60 -21.32
N LEU A 25 -1.35 6.72 -20.12
CA LEU A 25 -0.73 7.96 -19.64
C LEU A 25 0.44 8.41 -20.51
N ARG A 26 0.42 9.69 -20.85
CA ARG A 26 1.47 10.38 -21.63
C ARG A 26 1.89 11.65 -20.90
N ASP A 27 3.12 12.06 -21.12
CA ASP A 27 3.59 13.37 -20.69
C ASP A 27 2.87 14.47 -21.48
N LEU A 28 2.38 15.49 -20.78
CA LEU A 28 1.58 16.56 -21.39
C LEU A 28 2.35 17.45 -22.35
N TYR A 29 3.68 17.52 -22.19
CA TYR A 29 4.54 18.39 -22.99
C TYR A 29 5.25 17.64 -24.10
N THR A 30 5.73 16.42 -23.81
CA THR A 30 6.51 15.62 -24.79
C THR A 30 5.67 14.62 -25.55
N GLY A 31 4.46 14.27 -25.06
CA GLY A 31 3.63 13.19 -25.59
C GLY A 31 4.20 11.78 -25.33
N GLU A 32 5.35 11.68 -24.70
CA GLU A 32 6.00 10.39 -24.41
C GLU A 32 5.21 9.58 -23.38
N LYS A 33 5.29 8.26 -23.49
CA LYS A 33 4.64 7.36 -22.54
C LYS A 33 5.25 7.46 -21.15
N LEU A 34 4.42 7.72 -20.15
CA LEU A 34 4.86 7.75 -18.76
C LEU A 34 5.07 6.33 -18.23
N SER A 35 6.29 6.07 -17.75
CA SER A 35 6.61 4.81 -17.07
C SER A 35 6.27 4.88 -15.59
N ILE A 36 4.97 4.74 -15.28
CA ILE A 36 4.43 4.72 -13.91
C ILE A 36 4.03 3.29 -13.56
N THR A 37 4.46 2.80 -12.39
CA THR A 37 4.05 1.50 -11.84
C THR A 37 2.63 1.56 -11.27
N PRO A 38 1.96 0.44 -10.96
CA PRO A 38 0.65 0.44 -10.28
C PRO A 38 0.69 1.06 -8.87
N LEU A 39 1.84 1.04 -8.20
CA LEU A 39 1.97 1.43 -6.80
C LEU A 39 1.48 2.85 -6.46
N PRO A 40 1.73 3.91 -7.26
CA PRO A 40 1.15 5.24 -7.02
C PRO A 40 -0.38 5.24 -6.96
N PHE A 41 -1.05 4.45 -7.79
CA PHE A 41 -2.52 4.32 -7.78
C PHE A 41 -3.00 3.64 -6.50
N ILE A 42 -2.31 2.59 -6.07
CA ILE A 42 -2.59 1.87 -4.83
C ILE A 42 -2.40 2.79 -3.63
N ILE A 43 -1.33 3.59 -3.60
CA ILE A 43 -1.11 4.61 -2.55
C ILE A 43 -2.30 5.58 -2.48
N ARG A 44 -2.79 6.06 -3.61
CA ARG A 44 -3.96 6.97 -3.65
C ARG A 44 -5.23 6.28 -3.14
N ALA A 45 -5.45 5.01 -3.48
CA ALA A 45 -6.57 4.22 -2.96
C ALA A 45 -6.46 4.03 -1.44
N VAL A 46 -5.28 3.65 -0.93
CA VAL A 46 -5.01 3.51 0.51
C VAL A 46 -5.24 4.83 1.24
N VAL A 47 -4.75 5.96 0.72
CA VAL A 47 -4.99 7.28 1.32
C VAL A 47 -6.48 7.60 1.39
N LYS A 48 -7.26 7.27 0.35
CA LYS A 48 -8.71 7.43 0.36
C LYS A 48 -9.36 6.57 1.45
N ALA A 49 -9.00 5.29 1.51
CA ALA A 49 -9.51 4.36 2.52
C ALA A 49 -9.14 4.80 3.95
N LEU A 50 -7.92 5.30 4.19
CA LEU A 50 -7.50 5.84 5.49
C LEU A 50 -8.30 7.08 5.92
N LYS A 51 -8.84 7.87 4.99
CA LYS A 51 -9.74 8.99 5.29
C LYS A 51 -11.13 8.51 5.70
N ASP A 52 -11.62 7.46 5.05
CA ASP A 52 -12.94 6.89 5.30
C ASP A 52 -12.94 5.99 6.56
N TYR A 53 -11.80 5.37 6.89
CA TYR A 53 -11.61 4.46 8.03
C TYR A 53 -10.46 4.94 8.94
N PRO A 54 -10.68 5.94 9.79
CA PRO A 54 -9.61 6.61 10.54
C PRO A 54 -8.92 5.71 11.58
N ASN A 55 -9.53 4.61 12.03
CA ASN A 55 -8.89 3.64 12.92
C ASN A 55 -7.63 3.06 12.32
N PHE A 56 -7.59 2.86 11.00
CA PHE A 56 -6.40 2.40 10.28
C PHE A 56 -5.26 3.42 10.28
N ASN A 57 -5.57 4.72 10.47
CA ASN A 57 -4.57 5.78 10.55
C ASN A 57 -4.30 6.18 12.01
N SER A 58 -4.06 5.19 12.86
CA SER A 58 -3.83 5.39 14.27
C SER A 58 -2.58 4.66 14.79
N SER A 59 -2.30 4.84 16.06
CA SER A 59 -1.30 4.10 16.83
C SER A 59 -1.83 3.84 18.23
N LEU A 60 -1.65 2.63 18.74
CA LEU A 60 -2.06 2.25 20.09
C LEU A 60 -0.91 2.47 21.09
N ASP A 61 -1.09 3.39 22.02
CA ASP A 61 -0.19 3.61 23.16
C ASP A 61 -0.72 2.86 24.40
N LEU A 62 -0.23 1.65 24.60
CA LEU A 62 -0.66 0.81 25.73
C LEU A 62 -0.26 1.39 27.09
N LYS A 63 0.85 2.15 27.18
CA LYS A 63 1.30 2.74 28.46
C LYS A 63 0.38 3.85 28.92
N LYS A 64 -0.22 4.58 27.98
CA LYS A 64 -1.15 5.68 28.27
C LYS A 64 -2.60 5.29 28.07
N GLU A 65 -2.87 4.03 27.67
CA GLU A 65 -4.21 3.53 27.34
C GLU A 65 -4.95 4.46 26.35
N LYS A 66 -4.24 4.86 25.28
CA LYS A 66 -4.77 5.81 24.29
C LYS A 66 -4.60 5.30 22.87
N LEU A 67 -5.62 5.54 22.05
CA LEU A 67 -5.54 5.45 20.60
C LEU A 67 -5.25 6.84 20.04
N ILE A 68 -4.13 6.95 19.31
CA ILE A 68 -3.64 8.22 18.76
C ILE A 68 -3.97 8.25 17.27
N TYR A 69 -4.93 9.08 16.86
CA TYR A 69 -5.27 9.31 15.47
C TYR A 69 -4.31 10.28 14.80
N LYS A 70 -3.77 9.89 13.64
CA LYS A 70 -2.86 10.72 12.87
C LYS A 70 -3.64 11.63 11.92
N LYS A 71 -3.25 12.90 11.84
CA LYS A 71 -3.86 13.89 10.93
C LYS A 71 -3.04 14.08 9.64
N TYR A 72 -2.16 13.15 9.35
CA TYR A 72 -1.31 13.12 8.16
C TYR A 72 -1.36 11.74 7.53
N PHE A 73 -0.94 11.62 6.28
CA PHE A 73 -0.95 10.37 5.52
C PHE A 73 0.45 10.09 4.98
N HIS A 74 1.26 9.41 5.79
CA HIS A 74 2.62 8.99 5.45
C HIS A 74 2.61 7.49 5.19
N ILE A 75 2.80 7.09 3.93
CA ILE A 75 2.67 5.69 3.52
C ILE A 75 4.05 5.04 3.48
N GLY A 76 4.23 4.00 4.30
CA GLY A 76 5.43 3.15 4.27
C GLY A 76 5.43 2.26 3.04
N ILE A 77 6.57 2.13 2.38
CA ILE A 77 6.74 1.21 1.27
C ILE A 77 7.85 0.22 1.63
N ALA A 78 7.50 -1.06 1.76
CA ALA A 78 8.48 -2.11 1.96
C ALA A 78 9.30 -2.30 0.67
N MET A 79 10.61 -2.11 0.78
CA MET A 79 11.55 -2.17 -0.34
C MET A 79 12.63 -3.19 -0.03
N ASP A 80 12.79 -4.15 -0.93
CA ASP A 80 13.94 -5.07 -0.93
C ASP A 80 15.17 -4.34 -1.45
N THR A 81 16.26 -4.41 -0.69
CA THR A 81 17.53 -3.78 -1.03
C THR A 81 18.69 -4.75 -0.80
N PRO A 82 19.88 -4.52 -1.41
CA PRO A 82 21.07 -5.31 -1.11
C PRO A 82 21.48 -5.30 0.38
N HIS A 83 20.92 -4.38 1.16
CA HIS A 83 21.19 -4.20 2.58
C HIS A 83 20.07 -4.73 3.49
N GLY A 84 19.13 -5.49 2.92
CA GLY A 84 17.94 -6.01 3.58
C GLY A 84 16.70 -5.17 3.33
N LEU A 85 15.62 -5.54 4.01
CA LEU A 85 14.32 -4.89 3.90
C LEU A 85 14.35 -3.49 4.56
N MET A 86 13.93 -2.49 3.81
CA MET A 86 13.75 -1.12 4.28
C MET A 86 12.31 -0.66 4.09
N VAL A 87 11.78 0.14 5.02
CA VAL A 87 10.39 0.63 4.96
C VAL A 87 10.35 2.17 5.09
N PRO A 88 10.89 2.90 4.11
CA PRO A 88 10.81 4.36 4.08
C PRO A 88 9.37 4.84 3.91
N LYS A 89 9.10 6.08 4.31
CA LYS A 89 7.78 6.70 4.25
C LYS A 89 7.69 7.70 3.09
N ILE A 90 6.65 7.56 2.28
CA ILE A 90 6.19 8.62 1.37
C ILE A 90 5.37 9.59 2.20
N ARG A 91 5.91 10.76 2.49
CA ARG A 91 5.25 11.76 3.35
C ARG A 91 4.18 12.51 2.60
N ASP A 92 3.11 12.92 3.32
CA ASP A 92 2.00 13.71 2.78
C ASP A 92 1.48 13.16 1.44
N ALA A 93 1.27 11.84 1.40
CA ALA A 93 0.86 11.14 0.18
C ALA A 93 -0.51 11.62 -0.34
N ASP A 94 -1.35 12.20 0.53
CA ASP A 94 -2.64 12.80 0.19
C ASP A 94 -2.53 14.08 -0.64
N LYS A 95 -1.40 14.78 -0.56
CA LYS A 95 -1.12 16.05 -1.26
C LYS A 95 -0.45 15.86 -2.63
N LYS A 96 -0.07 14.62 -2.97
CA LYS A 96 0.70 14.31 -4.18
C LYS A 96 -0.16 13.66 -5.25
N ASP A 97 0.08 14.04 -6.49
CA ASP A 97 -0.52 13.36 -7.63
C ASP A 97 0.22 12.05 -7.98
N ILE A 98 -0.32 11.30 -8.93
CA ILE A 98 0.23 9.99 -9.34
C ILE A 98 1.63 10.12 -9.92
N THR A 99 1.92 11.20 -10.64
CA THR A 99 3.23 11.44 -11.27
C THR A 99 4.27 11.79 -10.21
N GLU A 100 3.91 12.66 -9.27
CA GLU A 100 4.76 13.04 -8.14
C GLU A 100 5.08 11.81 -7.26
N LEU A 101 4.06 11.01 -6.91
CA LEU A 101 4.24 9.75 -6.18
C LEU A 101 5.18 8.81 -6.92
N GLY A 102 5.00 8.65 -8.23
CA GLY A 102 5.86 7.80 -9.06
C GLY A 102 7.33 8.25 -9.07
N LYS A 103 7.58 9.56 -9.16
CA LYS A 103 8.93 10.15 -9.09
C LYS A 103 9.55 9.96 -7.70
N GLU A 104 8.78 10.20 -6.65
CA GLU A 104 9.25 10.07 -5.27
C GLU A 104 9.60 8.63 -4.90
N ILE A 105 8.77 7.65 -5.28
CA ILE A 105 9.05 6.23 -5.09
C ILE A 105 10.40 5.85 -5.73
N LYS A 106 10.64 6.26 -6.97
CA LYS A 106 11.91 6.00 -7.67
C LYS A 106 13.10 6.64 -6.96
N LYS A 107 12.94 7.90 -6.51
CA LYS A 107 13.97 8.63 -5.76
C LYS A 107 14.30 7.93 -4.45
N ILE A 108 13.30 7.58 -3.65
CA ILE A 108 13.47 6.93 -2.35
C ILE A 108 14.08 5.53 -2.53
N ALA A 109 13.65 4.75 -3.51
CA ALA A 109 14.22 3.44 -3.80
C ALA A 109 15.73 3.54 -4.11
N LYS A 110 16.14 4.55 -4.88
CA LYS A 110 17.56 4.81 -5.15
C LYS A 110 18.32 5.18 -3.87
N LEU A 111 17.77 6.07 -3.04
CA LEU A 111 18.38 6.47 -1.78
C LEU A 111 18.55 5.31 -0.80
N CYS A 112 17.56 4.40 -0.72
CA CYS A 112 17.65 3.19 0.08
C CYS A 112 18.74 2.25 -0.44
N LYS A 113 18.78 2.02 -1.76
CA LYS A 113 19.80 1.17 -2.39
C LYS A 113 21.22 1.70 -2.16
N ASP A 114 21.39 3.02 -2.19
CA ASP A 114 22.68 3.70 -2.01
C ASP A 114 23.03 3.97 -0.53
N LEU A 115 22.17 3.56 0.44
CA LEU A 115 22.27 3.88 1.88
C LEU A 115 22.38 5.38 2.18
N LYS A 116 21.77 6.22 1.34
CA LYS A 116 21.77 7.68 1.46
C LYS A 116 20.45 8.26 1.98
N ILE A 117 19.52 7.41 2.37
CA ILE A 117 18.24 7.84 2.92
C ILE A 117 18.41 8.36 4.36
N ASP A 118 17.74 9.45 4.68
CA ASP A 118 17.73 10.01 6.03
C ASP A 118 16.95 9.05 6.98
N LYS A 119 17.52 8.80 8.17
CA LYS A 119 16.90 7.94 9.19
C LYS A 119 15.49 8.39 9.58
N LYS A 120 15.19 9.68 9.53
CA LYS A 120 13.85 10.21 9.84
C LYS A 120 12.76 9.65 8.92
N GLU A 121 13.12 9.28 7.69
CA GLU A 121 12.15 8.75 6.71
C GLU A 121 11.61 7.35 7.05
N PHE A 122 12.15 6.70 8.08
CA PHE A 122 11.65 5.41 8.57
C PHE A 122 10.58 5.52 9.66
N PHE A 123 10.31 6.72 10.17
CA PHE A 123 9.41 6.94 11.30
C PHE A 123 8.14 7.71 10.94
N GLY A 124 7.11 7.59 11.78
CA GLY A 124 5.88 8.37 11.69
C GLY A 124 4.93 7.89 10.57
N GLY A 125 4.97 6.61 10.20
CA GLY A 125 4.08 6.07 9.19
C GLY A 125 2.62 6.03 9.62
N SER A 126 1.72 6.15 8.64
CA SER A 126 0.28 5.91 8.79
C SER A 126 -0.04 4.44 8.62
N MET A 127 0.39 3.87 7.53
CA MET A 127 0.23 2.46 7.15
C MET A 127 1.34 2.07 6.17
N THR A 128 1.73 0.82 6.17
CA THR A 128 2.75 0.29 5.24
C THR A 128 2.10 -0.52 4.12
N ILE A 129 2.66 -0.43 2.92
CA ILE A 129 2.36 -1.30 1.77
C ILE A 129 3.56 -2.19 1.51
N SER A 130 3.33 -3.51 1.46
CA SER A 130 4.33 -4.51 1.08
C SER A 130 3.92 -5.15 -0.23
N SER A 131 4.66 -4.91 -1.31
CA SER A 131 4.33 -5.42 -2.64
C SER A 131 5.31 -6.50 -3.08
N LEU A 132 4.81 -7.70 -3.27
CA LEU A 132 5.52 -8.83 -3.85
C LEU A 132 5.15 -9.07 -5.32
N GLY A 133 4.36 -8.18 -5.93
CA GLY A 133 3.82 -8.36 -7.28
C GLY A 133 4.87 -8.53 -8.38
N SER A 134 6.09 -8.02 -8.20
CA SER A 134 7.22 -8.22 -9.13
C SER A 134 8.01 -9.49 -8.86
N ILE A 135 7.85 -10.11 -7.69
CA ILE A 135 8.61 -11.28 -7.25
C ILE A 135 7.76 -12.55 -7.46
N GLY A 136 6.52 -12.54 -6.96
CA GLY A 136 5.59 -13.64 -7.07
C GLY A 136 4.73 -13.83 -5.82
N GLY A 137 3.87 -14.84 -5.85
CA GLY A 137 2.92 -15.14 -4.77
C GLY A 137 1.59 -14.39 -4.93
N SER A 138 0.50 -15.07 -4.56
CA SER A 138 -0.85 -14.48 -4.60
C SER A 138 -1.18 -13.82 -3.27
N PHE A 139 -1.15 -14.58 -2.19
CA PHE A 139 -1.48 -14.10 -0.85
C PHE A 139 -0.36 -14.41 0.14
N PHE A 140 -0.21 -13.56 1.14
CA PHE A 140 0.72 -13.77 2.24
C PHE A 140 0.24 -13.01 3.48
N THR A 141 0.84 -13.26 4.63
CA THR A 141 0.49 -12.60 5.89
C THR A 141 1.57 -11.58 6.25
N PRO A 142 1.43 -10.31 5.86
CA PRO A 142 2.40 -9.28 6.20
C PRO A 142 2.38 -8.97 7.70
N ILE A 143 3.55 -8.70 8.27
CA ILE A 143 3.70 -8.33 9.67
C ILE A 143 3.62 -6.81 9.82
N ILE A 144 2.81 -6.33 10.76
CA ILE A 144 2.59 -4.91 11.01
C ILE A 144 3.89 -4.24 11.46
N ASN A 145 4.20 -3.10 10.85
CA ASN A 145 5.35 -2.28 11.19
C ASN A 145 5.01 -1.29 12.31
N GLN A 146 5.29 -1.66 13.55
CA GLN A 146 5.01 -0.81 14.72
C GLN A 146 5.59 0.61 14.58
N PRO A 147 4.89 1.66 15.07
CA PRO A 147 3.62 1.69 15.80
C PRO A 147 2.37 1.82 14.92
N GLU A 148 2.43 1.41 13.67
CA GLU A 148 1.27 1.32 12.78
C GLU A 148 0.35 0.20 13.26
N VAL A 149 -0.93 0.25 12.89
CA VAL A 149 -1.94 -0.75 13.27
C VAL A 149 -2.37 -1.65 12.12
N ALA A 150 -1.86 -1.38 10.92
CA ALA A 150 -2.18 -2.19 9.74
C ALA A 150 -1.07 -2.14 8.68
N ILE A 151 -1.06 -3.15 7.83
CA ILE A 151 -0.19 -3.28 6.66
C ILE A 151 -0.97 -3.95 5.52
N LEU A 152 -0.83 -3.41 4.30
CA LEU A 152 -1.41 -3.97 3.09
C LEU A 152 -0.36 -4.74 2.30
N GLY A 153 -0.54 -6.05 2.18
CA GLY A 153 0.21 -6.91 1.28
C GLY A 153 -0.42 -6.92 -0.11
N ILE A 154 0.41 -6.86 -1.15
CA ILE A 154 -0.02 -6.89 -2.55
C ILE A 154 0.71 -8.03 -3.25
N GLY A 155 -0.07 -9.00 -3.76
CA GLY A 155 0.42 -10.11 -4.54
C GLY A 155 0.63 -9.78 -6.02
N LYS A 156 0.95 -10.80 -6.80
CA LYS A 156 1.12 -10.68 -8.24
C LYS A 156 -0.24 -10.59 -8.93
N ALA A 157 -0.46 -9.53 -9.69
CA ALA A 157 -1.65 -9.40 -10.51
C ALA A 157 -1.66 -10.44 -11.64
N GLU A 158 -2.81 -11.06 -11.85
CA GLU A 158 -2.99 -12.10 -12.87
C GLU A 158 -4.23 -11.83 -13.73
N THR A 159 -4.14 -12.15 -15.01
CA THR A 159 -5.31 -12.12 -15.89
C THR A 159 -6.11 -13.41 -15.67
N ARG A 160 -7.37 -13.26 -15.28
CA ARG A 160 -8.31 -14.37 -15.10
C ARG A 160 -9.59 -14.12 -15.87
N GLN A 161 -10.26 -15.22 -16.26
CA GLN A 161 -11.60 -15.15 -16.80
C GLN A 161 -12.60 -15.03 -15.66
N VAL A 162 -13.38 -13.95 -15.68
CA VAL A 162 -14.43 -13.65 -14.69
C VAL A 162 -15.77 -13.63 -15.44
N PHE A 163 -16.78 -14.28 -14.87
CA PHE A 163 -18.12 -14.29 -15.45
C PHE A 163 -18.86 -13.00 -15.05
N ILE A 164 -19.16 -12.14 -16.04
CA ILE A 164 -19.81 -10.84 -15.86
C ILE A 164 -20.94 -10.72 -16.90
N ASP A 165 -22.13 -10.41 -16.44
CA ASP A 165 -23.30 -10.14 -17.30
C ASP A 165 -23.55 -11.23 -18.36
N GLY A 166 -23.42 -12.51 -17.97
CA GLY A 166 -23.72 -13.65 -18.83
C GLY A 166 -22.59 -14.10 -19.77
N LYS A 167 -21.40 -13.52 -19.67
CA LYS A 167 -20.23 -13.89 -20.48
C LYS A 167 -18.93 -13.89 -19.68
N TYR A 168 -17.93 -14.60 -20.17
CA TYR A 168 -16.60 -14.59 -19.60
C TYR A 168 -15.79 -13.41 -20.17
N GLU A 169 -15.20 -12.62 -19.28
CA GLU A 169 -14.30 -11.52 -19.62
C GLU A 169 -12.93 -11.70 -18.97
N ASN A 170 -11.87 -11.34 -19.68
CA ASN A 170 -10.54 -11.32 -19.13
C ASN A 170 -10.39 -10.09 -18.23
N ARG A 171 -10.14 -10.30 -16.93
CA ARG A 171 -9.94 -9.26 -15.93
C ARG A 171 -8.57 -9.41 -15.29
N ILE A 172 -7.95 -8.29 -14.95
CA ILE A 172 -6.69 -8.26 -14.22
C ILE A 172 -7.01 -8.17 -12.74
N MET A 173 -6.81 -9.28 -12.02
CA MET A 173 -7.11 -9.39 -10.60
C MET A 173 -5.85 -9.19 -9.77
N LEU A 174 -5.91 -8.28 -8.80
CA LEU A 174 -4.82 -7.95 -7.88
C LEU A 174 -5.11 -8.55 -6.51
N PRO A 175 -4.33 -9.54 -6.05
CA PRO A 175 -4.51 -10.11 -4.71
C PRO A 175 -4.09 -9.11 -3.63
N LEU A 176 -4.93 -8.97 -2.61
CA LEU A 176 -4.74 -8.10 -1.44
C LEU A 176 -4.71 -8.94 -0.17
N SER A 177 -3.80 -8.61 0.73
CA SER A 177 -3.66 -9.24 2.04
C SER A 177 -3.53 -8.14 3.10
N LEU A 178 -4.62 -7.86 3.81
CA LEU A 178 -4.66 -6.83 4.85
C LEU A 178 -4.45 -7.47 6.21
N SER A 179 -3.31 -7.18 6.87
CA SER A 179 -3.10 -7.51 8.28
C SER A 179 -3.34 -6.30 9.16
N TYR A 180 -4.03 -6.50 10.29
CA TYR A 180 -4.36 -5.43 11.22
C TYR A 180 -4.30 -5.90 12.68
N ASP A 181 -4.12 -4.94 13.59
CA ASP A 181 -4.16 -5.12 15.03
C ASP A 181 -5.61 -5.25 15.50
N HIS A 182 -6.03 -6.45 15.90
CA HIS A 182 -7.41 -6.74 16.29
C HIS A 182 -7.84 -6.08 17.61
N ARG A 183 -6.94 -5.39 18.29
CA ARG A 183 -7.29 -4.55 19.45
C ARG A 183 -7.87 -3.19 19.01
N VAL A 184 -7.60 -2.78 17.76
CA VAL A 184 -8.00 -1.47 17.21
C VAL A 184 -9.02 -1.61 16.10
N ILE A 185 -8.90 -2.65 15.28
CA ILE A 185 -9.71 -2.86 14.08
C ILE A 185 -10.42 -4.20 14.19
N ASP A 186 -11.73 -4.21 13.99
CA ASP A 186 -12.51 -5.44 13.93
C ASP A 186 -12.60 -6.01 12.50
N GLY A 187 -13.09 -7.27 12.40
CA GLY A 187 -13.17 -7.96 11.13
C GLY A 187 -14.10 -7.30 10.12
N ALA A 188 -15.17 -6.65 10.56
CA ALA A 188 -16.12 -5.97 9.68
C ALA A 188 -15.52 -4.68 9.11
N GLU A 189 -14.78 -3.92 9.92
CA GLU A 189 -14.06 -2.73 9.46
C GLU A 189 -12.92 -3.12 8.51
N GLY A 190 -12.18 -4.21 8.82
CA GLY A 190 -11.14 -4.76 7.95
C GLY A 190 -11.69 -5.15 6.58
N ALA A 191 -12.82 -5.84 6.54
CA ALA A 191 -13.46 -6.25 5.29
C ALA A 191 -13.96 -5.07 4.44
N ARG A 192 -14.45 -4.01 5.08
CA ARG A 192 -14.89 -2.80 4.35
C ARG A 192 -13.75 -1.94 3.85
N PHE A 193 -12.58 -2.03 4.49
CA PHE A 193 -11.37 -1.32 4.09
C PHE A 193 -10.78 -1.90 2.80
N CYS A 194 -10.79 -3.23 2.62
CA CYS A 194 -10.37 -3.89 1.38
C CYS A 194 -11.32 -3.63 0.22
#